data_2532910049fbf658a8ce76c5c68a3122
#
_entry.id   2532910049fbf658a8ce76c5c68a3122
#
_cell.length_a   1.000
_cell.length_b   1.000
_cell.length_c   1.000
_cell.angle_alpha   90.00
_cell.angle_beta   90.00
_cell.angle_gamma   90.00
#
_symmetry.space_group_name_H-M   'P 1'
#
loop_
_entity.id
_entity.type
_entity.pdbx_description
1 polymer ?
#
loop_
_entity_poly.entity_id
_entity_poly.type
_entity_poly.pdbx_seq_one_letter_code
_entity_poly.pdbx_strand_id
1 'polypeptide(L)'
;MRSFDRNVTGIGVLADSVRRRLYRFVCSQDQPVSRDQAAQAVGIARHKAKFHLDRLEAEGLLEADYVRLTGRSGPGAGRPAKRYRRGTKEFAVTLPARDYELAARIMADAIAESARTHTPILDAVNDTAAVYGSAIAATARDHGSSVDTALEIVVRVLTEHGYEPRRTGSTVVLTNCPFQALAADHTDLVCRLNHSLLAGFADSIAADLLEARLERGESRCCVIVASRTDDQTGRAIQVSAQPGVT
;
A
#
# COMPACT_ATOMS: atom_id res chain seq x y z
N MET A 1 -8.41 4.99 -0.87
CA MET A 1 -9.73 4.69 -0.31
C MET A 1 -10.42 3.51 -1.02
N ARG A 2 -10.61 3.50 -2.34
CA ARG A 2 -11.29 2.38 -3.05
C ARG A 2 -10.64 1.00 -2.89
N SER A 3 -9.31 0.91 -2.75
CA SER A 3 -8.63 -0.38 -2.54
C SER A 3 -8.83 -0.88 -1.11
N PHE A 4 -8.76 -0.01 -0.11
CA PHE A 4 -8.99 -0.34 1.29
C PHE A 4 -10.41 -0.88 1.51
N ASP A 5 -11.45 -0.14 1.09
CA ASP A 5 -12.85 -0.55 1.24
C ASP A 5 -13.12 -1.90 0.58
N ARG A 6 -12.57 -2.11 -0.62
CA ARG A 6 -12.65 -3.38 -1.35
C ARG A 6 -11.96 -4.52 -0.61
N ASN A 7 -10.77 -4.29 -0.06
CA ASN A 7 -10.04 -5.29 0.70
C ASN A 7 -10.75 -5.63 2.01
N VAL A 8 -11.26 -4.62 2.73
CA VAL A 8 -12.09 -4.82 3.93
C VAL A 8 -13.33 -5.64 3.61
N THR A 9 -14.04 -5.33 2.52
CA THR A 9 -15.22 -6.10 2.09
C THR A 9 -14.84 -7.54 1.76
N GLY A 10 -13.78 -7.76 0.99
CA GLY A 10 -13.32 -9.10 0.63
C GLY A 10 -12.91 -9.93 1.85
N ILE A 11 -12.10 -9.38 2.75
CA ILE A 11 -11.70 -10.06 3.98
C ILE A 11 -12.92 -10.25 4.90
N GLY A 12 -13.83 -9.28 5.00
CA GLY A 12 -15.04 -9.32 5.80
C GLY A 12 -15.97 -10.50 5.45
N VAL A 13 -15.94 -10.95 4.21
CA VAL A 13 -16.69 -12.16 3.81
C VAL A 13 -16.24 -13.40 4.61
N LEU A 14 -14.97 -13.46 5.02
CA LEU A 14 -14.42 -14.56 5.83
C LEU A 14 -14.77 -14.47 7.32
N ALA A 15 -15.45 -13.44 7.79
CA ALA A 15 -15.95 -13.35 9.16
C ALA A 15 -16.94 -14.50 9.46
N ASP A 16 -17.76 -14.92 8.47
CA ASP A 16 -18.60 -16.09 8.59
C ASP A 16 -17.77 -17.38 8.66
N SER A 17 -18.01 -18.19 9.71
CA SER A 17 -17.21 -19.38 9.99
C SER A 17 -17.37 -20.48 8.92
N VAL A 18 -18.53 -20.58 8.29
CA VAL A 18 -18.81 -21.57 7.23
C VAL A 18 -18.05 -21.16 5.95
N ARG A 19 -18.13 -19.88 5.54
CA ARG A 19 -17.37 -19.36 4.40
C ARG A 19 -15.87 -19.53 4.61
N ARG A 20 -15.37 -19.26 5.80
CA ARG A 20 -13.94 -19.42 6.12
C ARG A 20 -13.49 -20.88 6.01
N ARG A 21 -14.32 -21.86 6.47
CA ARG A 21 -14.00 -23.29 6.31
C ARG A 21 -14.03 -23.71 4.85
N LEU A 22 -15.04 -23.27 4.08
CA LEU A 22 -15.12 -23.56 2.64
C LEU A 22 -13.93 -22.99 1.87
N TYR A 23 -13.56 -21.72 2.14
CA TYR A 23 -12.39 -21.07 1.54
C TYR A 23 -11.11 -21.86 1.83
N ARG A 24 -10.86 -22.20 3.09
CA ARG A 24 -9.67 -22.99 3.48
C ARG A 24 -9.65 -24.34 2.81
N PHE A 25 -10.77 -25.03 2.74
CA PHE A 25 -10.88 -26.31 2.05
C PHE A 25 -10.55 -26.17 0.57
N VAL A 26 -11.17 -25.22 -0.14
CA VAL A 26 -10.89 -25.02 -1.57
C VAL A 26 -9.42 -24.67 -1.80
N CYS A 27 -8.84 -23.79 -0.96
CA CYS A 27 -7.44 -23.39 -1.09
C CYS A 27 -6.42 -24.48 -0.74
N SER A 28 -6.81 -25.52 -0.02
CA SER A 28 -5.95 -26.68 0.30
C SER A 28 -5.95 -27.78 -0.75
N GLN A 29 -6.73 -27.62 -1.82
CA GLN A 29 -6.81 -28.63 -2.88
C GLN A 29 -5.96 -28.24 -4.08
N ASP A 30 -5.26 -29.21 -4.65
CA ASP A 30 -4.44 -29.02 -5.87
C ASP A 30 -5.30 -28.87 -7.13
N GLN A 31 -6.53 -29.35 -7.08
CA GLN A 31 -7.47 -29.34 -8.20
C GLN A 31 -8.74 -28.55 -7.85
N PRO A 32 -9.38 -27.90 -8.83
CA PRO A 32 -10.65 -27.22 -8.60
C PRO A 32 -11.73 -28.18 -8.08
N VAL A 33 -12.46 -27.78 -7.06
CA VAL A 33 -13.45 -28.60 -6.35
C VAL A 33 -14.88 -28.25 -6.72
N SER A 34 -15.74 -29.25 -6.79
CA SER A 34 -17.18 -29.07 -6.97
C SER A 34 -17.87 -28.62 -5.66
N ARG A 35 -19.08 -28.09 -5.80
CA ARG A 35 -19.94 -27.76 -4.64
C ARG A 35 -20.20 -28.95 -3.73
N ASP A 36 -20.34 -30.13 -4.32
CA ASP A 36 -20.67 -31.35 -3.58
C ASP A 36 -19.50 -31.79 -2.71
N GLN A 37 -18.28 -31.80 -3.28
CA GLN A 37 -17.06 -32.05 -2.53
C GLN A 37 -16.86 -31.05 -1.39
N ALA A 38 -17.05 -29.75 -1.66
CA ALA A 38 -16.91 -28.71 -0.64
C ALA A 38 -17.99 -28.82 0.46
N ALA A 39 -19.23 -29.15 0.10
CA ALA A 39 -20.34 -29.37 1.03
C ALA A 39 -20.06 -30.56 1.95
N GLN A 40 -19.61 -31.66 1.39
CA GLN A 40 -19.27 -32.88 2.12
C GLN A 40 -18.10 -32.65 3.09
N ALA A 41 -17.03 -32.01 2.60
CA ALA A 41 -15.81 -31.76 3.40
C ALA A 41 -16.09 -30.85 4.62
N VAL A 42 -17.00 -29.88 4.47
CA VAL A 42 -17.34 -28.93 5.55
C VAL A 42 -18.52 -29.41 6.40
N GLY A 43 -19.22 -30.48 5.99
CA GLY A 43 -20.38 -31.05 6.72
C GLY A 43 -21.61 -30.15 6.67
N ILE A 44 -21.95 -29.57 5.50
CA ILE A 44 -23.09 -28.69 5.31
C ILE A 44 -23.95 -29.11 4.11
N ALA A 45 -25.20 -28.65 4.10
CA ALA A 45 -26.09 -28.91 2.98
C ALA A 45 -25.57 -28.24 1.68
N ARG A 46 -25.73 -28.94 0.53
CA ARG A 46 -25.29 -28.47 -0.79
C ARG A 46 -25.77 -27.07 -1.18
N HIS A 47 -27.00 -26.71 -0.85
CA HIS A 47 -27.56 -25.39 -1.14
C HIS A 47 -26.86 -24.29 -0.33
N LYS A 48 -26.50 -24.56 0.94
CA LYS A 48 -25.71 -23.64 1.78
C LYS A 48 -24.30 -23.48 1.24
N ALA A 49 -23.65 -24.60 0.84
CA ALA A 49 -22.33 -24.53 0.21
C ALA A 49 -22.36 -23.66 -1.06
N LYS A 50 -23.39 -23.86 -1.93
CA LYS A 50 -23.55 -23.01 -3.12
C LYS A 50 -23.60 -21.54 -2.77
N PHE A 51 -24.46 -21.13 -1.83
CA PHE A 51 -24.62 -19.74 -1.42
C PHE A 51 -23.28 -19.12 -0.94
N HIS A 52 -22.57 -19.83 -0.08
CA HIS A 52 -21.29 -19.34 0.46
C HIS A 52 -20.16 -19.33 -0.58
N LEU A 53 -20.07 -20.34 -1.46
CA LEU A 53 -19.07 -20.38 -2.54
C LEU A 53 -19.30 -19.30 -3.59
N ASP A 54 -20.55 -19.07 -3.98
CA ASP A 54 -20.90 -18.00 -4.93
C ASP A 54 -20.59 -16.61 -4.32
N ARG A 55 -20.73 -16.43 -3.01
CA ARG A 55 -20.34 -15.19 -2.35
C ARG A 55 -18.82 -15.00 -2.30
N LEU A 56 -18.06 -16.07 -2.03
CA LEU A 56 -16.59 -16.02 -2.07
C LEU A 56 -16.06 -15.71 -3.48
N GLU A 57 -16.70 -16.25 -4.51
CA GLU A 57 -16.38 -15.96 -5.92
C GLU A 57 -16.71 -14.50 -6.29
N ALA A 58 -17.89 -14.00 -5.90
CA ALA A 58 -18.31 -12.64 -6.19
C ALA A 58 -17.35 -11.59 -5.65
N GLU A 59 -16.71 -11.85 -4.50
CA GLU A 59 -15.69 -10.98 -3.92
C GLU A 59 -14.26 -11.25 -4.45
N GLY A 60 -14.09 -12.28 -5.29
CA GLY A 60 -12.81 -12.63 -5.91
C GLY A 60 -11.86 -13.42 -5.01
N LEU A 61 -12.32 -13.94 -3.87
CA LEU A 61 -11.56 -14.87 -3.02
C LEU A 61 -11.41 -16.24 -3.67
N LEU A 62 -12.41 -16.65 -4.43
CA LEU A 62 -12.40 -17.84 -5.27
C LEU A 62 -12.65 -17.45 -6.71
N GLU A 63 -12.20 -18.32 -7.61
CA GLU A 63 -12.54 -18.32 -9.03
C GLU A 63 -13.28 -19.59 -9.37
N ALA A 64 -14.16 -19.52 -10.40
CA ALA A 64 -14.87 -20.67 -10.87
C ALA A 64 -14.52 -21.02 -12.32
N ASP A 65 -14.39 -22.32 -12.59
CA ASP A 65 -14.39 -22.89 -13.92
C ASP A 65 -15.63 -23.77 -14.17
N TYR A 66 -15.87 -24.07 -15.42
CA TYR A 66 -17.00 -24.90 -15.84
C TYR A 66 -16.51 -26.06 -16.67
N VAL A 67 -16.64 -27.27 -16.15
CA VAL A 67 -16.15 -28.51 -16.81
C VAL A 67 -17.30 -29.45 -17.06
N ARG A 68 -17.32 -30.04 -18.25
CA ARG A 68 -18.22 -31.15 -18.59
C ARG A 68 -17.63 -32.47 -18.09
N LEU A 69 -18.24 -33.05 -17.08
CA LEU A 69 -17.77 -34.29 -16.46
C LEU A 69 -17.96 -35.54 -17.35
N THR A 70 -18.82 -35.47 -18.40
CA THR A 70 -19.22 -36.58 -19.18
C THR A 70 -18.43 -36.78 -20.50
N GLY A 71 -17.50 -35.86 -20.83
CA GLY A 71 -16.77 -35.90 -22.10
C GLY A 71 -17.65 -35.73 -23.35
N ARG A 72 -18.98 -35.68 -23.21
CA ARG A 72 -19.93 -35.56 -24.33
C ARG A 72 -20.12 -34.10 -24.72
N SER A 73 -20.15 -33.81 -26.01
CA SER A 73 -20.44 -32.49 -26.58
C SER A 73 -21.74 -32.56 -27.40
N GLY A 74 -22.54 -31.50 -27.40
CA GLY A 74 -23.77 -31.37 -28.18
C GLY A 74 -25.06 -31.33 -27.34
N PRO A 75 -26.24 -31.28 -28.00
CA PRO A 75 -27.53 -31.29 -27.33
C PRO A 75 -27.70 -32.54 -26.46
N GLY A 76 -28.01 -32.38 -25.16
CA GLY A 76 -28.14 -33.53 -24.22
C GLY A 76 -26.89 -33.84 -23.39
N ALA A 77 -25.76 -33.16 -23.59
CA ALA A 77 -24.49 -33.39 -22.84
C ALA A 77 -24.54 -32.94 -21.35
N GLY A 78 -25.65 -32.40 -20.89
CA GLY A 78 -25.79 -31.89 -19.52
C GLY A 78 -25.16 -30.51 -19.31
N ARG A 79 -25.54 -29.86 -18.23
CA ARG A 79 -24.96 -28.55 -17.84
C ARG A 79 -23.54 -28.72 -17.28
N PRO A 80 -22.56 -27.93 -17.72
CA PRO A 80 -21.21 -28.02 -17.16
C PRO A 80 -21.24 -27.86 -15.63
N ALA A 81 -20.44 -28.69 -14.95
CA ALA A 81 -20.30 -28.60 -13.50
C ALA A 81 -19.41 -27.38 -13.15
N LYS A 82 -19.89 -26.52 -12.27
CA LYS A 82 -19.13 -25.41 -11.71
C LYS A 82 -18.17 -25.93 -10.65
N ARG A 83 -16.89 -25.61 -10.77
CA ARG A 83 -15.85 -25.94 -9.80
C ARG A 83 -15.16 -24.66 -9.34
N TYR A 84 -14.61 -24.68 -8.15
CA TYR A 84 -14.00 -23.52 -7.50
C TYR A 84 -12.55 -23.83 -7.19
N ARG A 85 -11.70 -22.81 -7.35
CA ARG A 85 -10.29 -22.80 -6.95
C ARG A 85 -9.97 -21.48 -6.24
N ARG A 86 -8.78 -21.38 -5.66
CA ARG A 86 -8.29 -20.12 -5.09
C ARG A 86 -8.31 -19.03 -6.16
N GLY A 87 -8.80 -17.84 -5.82
CA GLY A 87 -8.70 -16.65 -6.66
C GLY A 87 -7.25 -16.15 -6.72
N THR A 88 -6.92 -15.47 -7.80
CA THR A 88 -5.60 -14.85 -8.00
C THR A 88 -5.46 -13.50 -7.32
N LYS A 89 -6.57 -12.92 -6.86
CA LYS A 89 -6.60 -11.61 -6.23
C LYS A 89 -6.08 -11.66 -4.80
N GLU A 90 -5.18 -10.74 -4.48
CA GLU A 90 -4.66 -10.57 -3.13
C GLU A 90 -5.50 -9.55 -2.33
N PHE A 91 -5.61 -9.79 -1.03
CA PHE A 91 -6.31 -8.93 -0.08
C PHE A 91 -5.41 -8.71 1.13
N ALA A 92 -5.04 -7.45 1.36
CA ALA A 92 -4.28 -7.04 2.54
C ALA A 92 -4.93 -5.82 3.19
N VAL A 93 -5.04 -5.83 4.52
CA VAL A 93 -5.49 -4.70 5.33
C VAL A 93 -4.64 -4.64 6.59
N THR A 94 -4.09 -3.48 6.86
CA THR A 94 -3.40 -3.17 8.11
C THR A 94 -3.97 -1.89 8.72
N LEU A 95 -4.08 -1.84 10.04
CA LEU A 95 -4.56 -0.68 10.78
C LEU A 95 -3.60 -0.39 11.95
N PRO A 96 -2.94 0.78 11.97
CA PRO A 96 -2.88 1.79 10.91
C PRO A 96 -2.29 1.25 9.61
N ALA A 97 -2.46 1.97 8.51
CA ALA A 97 -1.97 1.54 7.20
C ALA A 97 -0.45 1.30 7.21
N ARG A 98 -0.03 0.19 6.58
CA ARG A 98 1.39 -0.21 6.44
C ARG A 98 1.65 -0.64 5.00
N ASP A 99 2.84 -0.33 4.51
CA ASP A 99 3.30 -0.71 3.17
C ASP A 99 4.72 -1.29 3.22
N TYR A 100 4.84 -2.44 3.90
CA TYR A 100 6.12 -3.15 3.96
C TYR A 100 6.51 -3.76 2.62
N GLU A 101 5.54 -3.97 1.71
CA GLU A 101 5.82 -4.45 0.36
C GLU A 101 6.60 -3.39 -0.42
N LEU A 102 6.21 -2.12 -0.35
CA LEU A 102 6.97 -1.02 -0.97
C LEU A 102 8.40 -0.95 -0.45
N ALA A 103 8.58 -1.02 0.89
CA ALA A 103 9.92 -1.04 1.47
C ALA A 103 10.75 -2.23 0.99
N ALA A 104 10.15 -3.43 0.93
CA ALA A 104 10.81 -4.64 0.45
C ALA A 104 11.21 -4.54 -1.02
N ARG A 105 10.35 -3.99 -1.89
CA ARG A 105 10.65 -3.76 -3.32
C ARG A 105 11.80 -2.79 -3.49
N ILE A 106 11.79 -1.64 -2.80
CA ILE A 106 12.88 -0.66 -2.85
C ILE A 106 14.20 -1.31 -2.42
N MET A 107 14.20 -2.05 -1.32
CA MET A 107 15.42 -2.73 -0.84
C MET A 107 15.89 -3.82 -1.79
N ALA A 108 15.00 -4.62 -2.36
CA ALA A 108 15.37 -5.68 -3.32
C ALA A 108 16.01 -5.09 -4.60
N ASP A 109 15.39 -4.05 -5.16
CA ASP A 109 15.90 -3.39 -6.35
C ASP A 109 17.24 -2.68 -6.06
N ALA A 110 17.38 -2.04 -4.90
CA ALA A 110 18.62 -1.42 -4.47
C ALA A 110 19.78 -2.43 -4.28
N ILE A 111 19.48 -3.61 -3.73
CA ILE A 111 20.46 -4.69 -3.61
C ILE A 111 20.91 -5.17 -5.01
N ALA A 112 19.95 -5.39 -5.91
CA ALA A 112 20.24 -5.80 -7.28
C ALA A 112 21.08 -4.73 -8.01
N GLU A 113 20.76 -3.46 -7.86
CA GLU A 113 21.49 -2.33 -8.44
C GLU A 113 22.90 -2.22 -7.88
N SER A 114 23.06 -2.26 -6.54
CA SER A 114 24.36 -2.24 -5.87
C SER A 114 25.26 -3.40 -6.35
N ALA A 115 24.71 -4.60 -6.49
CA ALA A 115 25.45 -5.77 -7.00
C ALA A 115 25.91 -5.58 -8.45
N ARG A 116 25.13 -4.88 -9.28
CA ARG A 116 25.43 -4.64 -10.70
C ARG A 116 26.42 -3.49 -10.91
N THR A 117 26.31 -2.42 -10.14
CA THR A 117 27.05 -1.16 -10.34
C THR A 117 28.21 -0.97 -9.38
N HIS A 118 28.29 -1.76 -8.31
CA HIS A 118 29.21 -1.58 -7.17
C HIS A 118 28.97 -0.26 -6.41
N THR A 119 27.83 0.38 -6.58
CA THR A 119 27.41 1.51 -5.76
C THR A 119 27.23 1.07 -4.30
N PRO A 120 27.68 1.86 -3.31
CA PRO A 120 27.45 1.56 -1.90
C PRO A 120 25.96 1.30 -1.64
N ILE A 121 25.67 0.24 -0.88
CA ILE A 121 24.28 -0.23 -0.71
C ILE A 121 23.32 0.84 -0.19
N LEU A 122 23.79 1.70 0.72
CA LEU A 122 22.94 2.77 1.28
C LEU A 122 22.63 3.86 0.26
N ASP A 123 23.58 4.16 -0.64
CA ASP A 123 23.35 5.10 -1.73
C ASP A 123 22.37 4.51 -2.74
N ALA A 124 22.55 3.24 -3.12
CA ALA A 124 21.62 2.54 -3.99
C ALA A 124 20.18 2.49 -3.39
N VAL A 125 20.04 2.32 -2.07
CA VAL A 125 18.73 2.37 -1.39
C VAL A 125 18.10 3.76 -1.51
N ASN A 126 18.87 4.83 -1.30
CA ASN A 126 18.39 6.20 -1.38
C ASN A 126 17.97 6.55 -2.82
N ASP A 127 18.81 6.22 -3.80
CA ASP A 127 18.56 6.50 -5.22
C ASP A 127 17.31 5.73 -5.71
N THR A 128 17.24 4.44 -5.38
CA THR A 128 16.06 3.62 -5.71
C THR A 128 14.79 4.16 -5.06
N ALA A 129 14.86 4.55 -3.79
CA ALA A 129 13.73 5.14 -3.09
C ALA A 129 13.22 6.41 -3.76
N ALA A 130 14.14 7.30 -4.21
CA ALA A 130 13.76 8.53 -4.94
C ALA A 130 13.06 8.21 -6.26
N VAL A 131 13.52 7.19 -7.01
CA VAL A 131 12.85 6.72 -8.24
C VAL A 131 11.43 6.23 -7.95
N TYR A 132 11.24 5.45 -6.89
CA TYR A 132 9.90 5.02 -6.46
C TYR A 132 9.01 6.19 -6.05
N GLY A 133 9.56 7.20 -5.38
CA GLY A 133 8.86 8.44 -5.06
C GLY A 133 8.36 9.18 -6.29
N SER A 134 9.23 9.32 -7.29
CA SER A 134 8.87 9.92 -8.58
C SER A 134 7.78 9.12 -9.30
N ALA A 135 7.83 7.79 -9.25
CA ALA A 135 6.80 6.93 -9.83
C ALA A 135 5.43 7.09 -9.11
N ILE A 136 5.43 7.27 -7.79
CA ILE A 136 4.22 7.59 -7.03
C ILE A 136 3.65 8.94 -7.47
N ALA A 137 4.48 9.96 -7.62
CA ALA A 137 4.07 11.29 -8.10
C ALA A 137 3.46 11.22 -9.51
N ALA A 138 3.98 10.39 -10.39
CA ALA A 138 3.44 10.21 -11.75
C ALA A 138 2.01 9.66 -11.77
N THR A 139 1.53 9.07 -10.68
CA THR A 139 0.11 8.67 -10.53
C THR A 139 -0.82 9.86 -10.25
N ALA A 140 -0.28 11.00 -9.84
CA ALA A 140 -1.04 12.24 -9.71
C ALA A 140 -1.40 12.77 -11.10
N ARG A 141 -2.68 13.10 -11.30
CA ARG A 141 -3.16 13.61 -12.61
C ARG A 141 -2.83 15.07 -12.85
N ASP A 142 -2.44 15.78 -11.80
CA ASP A 142 -2.20 17.22 -11.81
C ASP A 142 -0.80 17.53 -11.28
N HIS A 143 -0.18 18.59 -11.80
CA HIS A 143 1.06 19.16 -11.27
C HIS A 143 0.73 20.43 -10.47
N GLY A 144 1.43 20.67 -9.39
CA GLY A 144 1.25 21.86 -8.56
C GLY A 144 1.82 23.11 -9.23
N SER A 145 0.97 24.05 -9.61
CA SER A 145 1.36 25.35 -10.15
C SER A 145 1.61 26.42 -9.07
N SER A 146 1.23 26.13 -7.83
CA SER A 146 1.44 26.97 -6.64
C SER A 146 1.75 26.08 -5.45
N VAL A 147 2.28 26.66 -4.37
CA VAL A 147 2.53 25.95 -3.10
C VAL A 147 1.25 25.30 -2.58
N ASP A 148 0.13 26.01 -2.58
CA ASP A 148 -1.15 25.50 -2.08
C ASP A 148 -1.64 24.29 -2.87
N THR A 149 -1.66 24.38 -4.20
CA THR A 149 -2.05 23.28 -5.08
C THR A 149 -1.11 22.09 -4.93
N ALA A 150 0.20 22.33 -4.83
CA ALA A 150 1.19 21.28 -4.67
C ALA A 150 1.00 20.54 -3.32
N LEU A 151 0.75 21.26 -2.21
CA LEU A 151 0.49 20.66 -0.90
C LEU A 151 -0.85 19.88 -0.87
N GLU A 152 -1.87 20.31 -1.60
CA GLU A 152 -3.12 19.55 -1.74
C GLU A 152 -2.89 18.21 -2.46
N ILE A 153 -2.06 18.20 -3.50
CA ILE A 153 -1.66 16.97 -4.19
C ILE A 153 -0.90 16.05 -3.24
N VAL A 154 0.06 16.60 -2.47
CA VAL A 154 0.81 15.85 -1.44
C VAL A 154 -0.15 15.18 -0.46
N VAL A 155 -1.09 15.92 0.13
CA VAL A 155 -2.07 15.37 1.09
C VAL A 155 -2.88 14.26 0.44
N ARG A 156 -3.41 14.47 -0.75
CA ARG A 156 -4.24 13.49 -1.45
C ARG A 156 -3.48 12.20 -1.75
N VAL A 157 -2.30 12.32 -2.36
CA VAL A 157 -1.52 11.14 -2.80
C VAL A 157 -0.97 10.38 -1.60
N LEU A 158 -0.37 11.06 -0.62
CA LEU A 158 0.20 10.40 0.55
C LEU A 158 -0.88 9.74 1.44
N THR A 159 -2.12 10.26 1.43
CA THR A 159 -3.24 9.56 2.08
C THR A 159 -3.50 8.19 1.45
N GLU A 160 -3.41 8.09 0.13
CA GLU A 160 -3.60 6.82 -0.59
C GLU A 160 -2.48 5.80 -0.29
N HIS A 161 -1.29 6.31 0.09
CA HIS A 161 -0.12 5.52 0.47
C HIS A 161 0.05 5.33 1.98
N GLY A 162 -0.97 5.65 2.78
CA GLY A 162 -1.05 5.30 4.20
C GLY A 162 -0.29 6.21 5.16
N TYR A 163 0.09 7.43 4.76
CA TYR A 163 0.86 8.35 5.60
C TYR A 163 0.04 9.17 6.60
N GLU A 164 -1.25 9.27 6.46
CA GLU A 164 -2.13 10.12 7.29
C GLU A 164 -1.63 11.59 7.38
N PRO A 165 -1.52 12.30 6.24
CA PRO A 165 -0.96 13.65 6.20
C PRO A 165 -1.88 14.68 6.86
N ARG A 166 -1.29 15.63 7.60
CA ARG A 166 -1.96 16.80 8.17
C ARG A 166 -1.23 18.06 7.72
N ARG A 167 -1.95 18.93 7.02
CA ARG A 167 -1.40 20.23 6.61
C ARG A 167 -1.47 21.23 7.76
N THR A 168 -0.36 21.94 7.98
CA THR A 168 -0.25 23.06 8.90
C THR A 168 0.49 24.18 8.18
N GLY A 169 -0.23 25.21 7.73
CA GLY A 169 0.35 26.28 6.92
C GLY A 169 0.92 25.74 5.60
N SER A 170 2.21 25.97 5.41
CA SER A 170 3.02 25.55 4.26
C SER A 170 3.75 24.21 4.47
N THR A 171 3.40 23.47 5.53
CA THR A 171 4.00 22.18 5.87
C THR A 171 2.94 21.08 5.94
N VAL A 172 3.29 19.89 5.51
CA VAL A 172 2.52 18.65 5.67
C VAL A 172 3.27 17.72 6.60
N VAL A 173 2.71 17.50 7.78
CA VAL A 173 3.19 16.56 8.79
C VAL A 173 2.51 15.20 8.56
N LEU A 174 3.26 14.11 8.68
CA LEU A 174 2.77 12.75 8.46
C LEU A 174 2.57 12.06 9.81
N THR A 175 1.32 11.83 10.24
CA THR A 175 1.02 11.28 11.56
C THR A 175 1.12 9.76 11.61
N ASN A 176 1.20 9.09 10.46
CA ASN A 176 1.49 7.67 10.34
C ASN A 176 2.69 7.44 9.42
N CYS A 177 3.59 6.53 9.80
CA CYS A 177 4.65 6.04 8.93
C CYS A 177 4.29 4.63 8.42
N PRO A 178 4.14 4.42 7.10
CA PRO A 178 3.82 3.09 6.55
C PRO A 178 4.88 2.03 6.88
N PHE A 179 6.08 2.44 7.25
CA PHE A 179 7.24 1.59 7.56
C PHE A 179 7.53 1.48 9.07
N GLN A 180 6.56 1.81 9.93
CA GLN A 180 6.75 2.00 11.38
C GLN A 180 7.51 0.86 12.08
N ALA A 181 7.16 -0.41 11.84
CA ALA A 181 7.83 -1.52 12.52
C ALA A 181 9.30 -1.67 12.07
N LEU A 182 9.58 -1.49 10.79
CA LEU A 182 10.96 -1.48 10.28
C LEU A 182 11.76 -0.30 10.85
N ALA A 183 11.12 0.87 10.96
CA ALA A 183 11.75 2.07 11.51
C ALA A 183 12.05 1.92 13.01
N ALA A 184 11.30 1.12 13.76
CA ALA A 184 11.57 0.85 15.17
C ALA A 184 12.92 0.12 15.37
N ASP A 185 13.21 -0.86 14.51
CA ASP A 185 14.42 -1.69 14.60
C ASP A 185 15.60 -1.10 13.82
N HIS A 186 15.34 -0.37 12.72
CA HIS A 186 16.33 0.15 11.77
C HIS A 186 16.08 1.63 11.43
N THR A 187 15.99 2.48 12.46
CA THR A 187 15.56 3.87 12.35
C THR A 187 16.32 4.67 11.27
N ASP A 188 17.65 4.66 11.31
CA ASP A 188 18.45 5.49 10.40
C ASP A 188 18.31 5.03 8.94
N LEU A 189 18.30 3.73 8.69
CA LEU A 189 18.12 3.17 7.35
C LEU A 189 16.71 3.52 6.82
N VAL A 190 15.69 3.21 7.59
CA VAL A 190 14.30 3.34 7.13
C VAL A 190 13.85 4.79 7.04
N CYS A 191 14.30 5.66 7.97
CA CYS A 191 14.00 7.09 7.88
C CYS A 191 14.71 7.76 6.69
N ARG A 192 15.95 7.36 6.33
CA ARG A 192 16.63 7.86 5.14
C ARG A 192 15.96 7.37 3.86
N LEU A 193 15.65 6.07 3.77
CA LEU A 193 14.87 5.52 2.66
C LEU A 193 13.56 6.30 2.46
N ASN A 194 12.81 6.51 3.55
CA ASN A 194 11.55 7.24 3.49
C ASN A 194 11.73 8.72 3.11
N HIS A 195 12.80 9.35 3.59
CA HIS A 195 13.14 10.71 3.18
C HIS A 195 13.43 10.79 1.68
N SER A 196 14.27 9.90 1.14
CA SER A 196 14.58 9.87 -0.29
C SER A 196 13.35 9.56 -1.15
N LEU A 197 12.48 8.66 -0.69
CA LEU A 197 11.18 8.39 -1.33
C LEU A 197 10.34 9.67 -1.42
N LEU A 198 10.18 10.38 -0.31
CA LEU A 198 9.36 11.59 -0.25
C LEU A 198 10.03 12.79 -0.93
N ALA A 199 11.36 12.85 -0.99
CA ALA A 199 12.09 13.84 -1.76
C ALA A 199 11.85 13.66 -3.27
N GLY A 200 12.03 12.45 -3.80
CA GLY A 200 11.74 12.16 -5.21
C GLY A 200 10.28 12.40 -5.57
N PHE A 201 9.36 12.13 -4.64
CA PHE A 201 7.95 12.45 -4.79
C PHE A 201 7.70 13.97 -4.85
N ALA A 202 8.21 14.73 -3.87
CA ALA A 202 8.03 16.18 -3.80
C ALA A 202 8.65 16.91 -5.00
N ASP A 203 9.84 16.52 -5.40
CA ASP A 203 10.53 17.07 -6.58
C ASP A 203 9.75 16.82 -7.87
N SER A 204 9.11 15.65 -8.00
CA SER A 204 8.29 15.34 -9.18
C SER A 204 6.94 16.06 -9.21
N ILE A 205 6.40 16.48 -8.05
CA ILE A 205 5.19 17.31 -7.98
C ILE A 205 5.49 18.77 -8.26
N ALA A 206 6.51 19.34 -7.60
CA ALA A 206 6.87 20.74 -7.71
C ALA A 206 8.27 21.00 -7.11
N ALA A 207 9.34 20.68 -7.85
CA ALA A 207 10.74 20.76 -7.39
C ALA A 207 11.13 22.14 -6.83
N ASP A 208 10.66 23.22 -7.46
CA ASP A 208 11.01 24.59 -7.04
C ASP A 208 10.19 25.07 -5.83
N LEU A 209 9.09 24.39 -5.49
CA LEU A 209 8.14 24.81 -4.46
C LEU A 209 8.19 23.98 -3.20
N LEU A 210 8.49 22.67 -3.32
CA LEU A 210 8.41 21.72 -2.23
C LEU A 210 9.76 21.05 -1.94
N GLU A 211 9.91 20.61 -0.70
CA GLU A 211 11.00 19.72 -0.28
C GLU A 211 10.54 18.75 0.81
N ALA A 212 11.17 17.59 0.88
CA ALA A 212 11.08 16.69 2.01
C ALA A 212 12.19 17.01 3.01
N ARG A 213 11.86 17.08 4.31
CA ARG A 213 12.82 17.32 5.39
C ARG A 213 12.78 16.19 6.41
N LEU A 214 13.95 15.79 6.91
CA LEU A 214 14.05 14.92 8.09
C LEU A 214 13.84 15.78 9.34
N GLU A 215 12.73 15.54 10.01
CA GLU A 215 12.38 16.23 11.25
C GLU A 215 11.78 15.23 12.23
N ARG A 216 12.63 14.74 13.14
CA ARG A 216 12.23 13.77 14.15
C ARG A 216 11.23 14.40 15.13
N GLY A 217 10.13 13.71 15.41
CA GLY A 217 9.10 14.11 16.36
C GLY A 217 8.51 12.92 17.05
N GLU A 218 7.95 13.12 18.24
CA GLU A 218 7.28 12.07 18.99
C GLU A 218 5.98 11.66 18.28
N SER A 219 5.74 10.34 18.18
CA SER A 219 4.49 9.74 17.66
C SER A 219 4.11 10.16 16.23
N ARG A 220 5.07 10.53 15.39
CA ARG A 220 4.86 10.87 13.98
C ARG A 220 5.98 10.34 13.08
N CYS A 221 5.79 10.41 11.78
CA CYS A 221 6.85 10.12 10.82
C CYS A 221 8.02 11.10 10.99
N CYS A 222 9.23 10.61 10.77
CA CYS A 222 10.46 11.40 10.80
C CYS A 222 10.65 12.31 9.57
N VAL A 223 9.74 12.27 8.59
CA VAL A 223 9.78 13.10 7.37
C VAL A 223 8.55 13.99 7.33
N ILE A 224 8.77 15.24 6.96
CA ILE A 224 7.72 16.20 6.60
C ILE A 224 7.91 16.64 5.15
N VAL A 225 6.85 17.16 4.51
CA VAL A 225 6.94 17.85 3.22
C VAL A 225 6.58 19.32 3.46
N ALA A 226 7.46 20.23 3.08
CA ALA A 226 7.29 21.66 3.34
C ALA A 226 7.54 22.51 2.08
N SER A 227 7.05 23.74 2.10
CA SER A 227 7.44 24.74 1.11
C SER A 227 8.89 25.17 1.29
N ARG A 228 9.64 25.29 0.18
CA ARG A 228 11.01 25.81 0.17
C ARG A 228 11.11 27.28 0.63
N THR A 229 10.01 28.06 0.58
CA THR A 229 9.98 29.46 0.98
C THR A 229 10.01 29.68 2.51
N ASP A 230 9.67 28.67 3.31
CA ASP A 230 9.65 28.79 4.77
C ASP A 230 11.03 28.90 5.43
N ASP A 231 12.10 28.43 4.77
CA ASP A 231 13.45 28.45 5.34
C ASP A 231 14.06 29.87 5.39
N GLN A 232 13.54 30.83 4.59
CA GLN A 232 14.04 32.19 4.60
C GLN A 232 13.45 33.05 5.72
N THR A 233 12.29 32.69 6.29
CA THR A 233 11.65 33.43 7.37
C THR A 233 12.13 33.02 8.77
N GLY A 234 12.60 31.78 8.93
CA GLY A 234 13.08 31.23 10.20
C GLY A 234 14.48 31.72 10.61
N ARG A 235 15.31 32.23 9.69
CA ARG A 235 16.65 32.77 9.97
C ARG A 235 16.69 34.24 10.35
N ALA A 236 15.59 34.98 10.23
CA ALA A 236 15.54 36.44 10.46
C ALA A 236 15.18 36.86 11.89
N ILE A 237 14.88 35.94 12.80
CA ILE A 237 14.38 36.30 14.17
C ILE A 237 15.42 36.05 15.29
N GLN A 238 16.68 35.77 15.00
CA GLN A 238 17.71 35.61 16.02
C GLN A 238 18.87 36.61 15.89
N VAL A 239 18.59 37.89 15.77
CA VAL A 239 19.59 38.94 16.08
C VAL A 239 18.88 40.16 16.63
N SER A 240 18.64 40.20 17.93
CA SER A 240 18.70 41.44 18.78
C SER A 240 18.44 41.07 20.24
N ALA A 241 19.47 40.60 20.93
CA ALA A 241 19.58 40.81 22.36
C ALA A 241 20.73 41.82 22.57
N GLN A 242 20.37 43.08 22.77
CA GLN A 242 21.29 44.11 23.22
C GLN A 242 21.70 43.86 24.67
N PRO A 243 22.96 44.03 25.05
CA PRO A 243 23.33 44.07 26.45
C PRO A 243 23.05 45.48 26.98
N GLY A 244 22.11 45.61 27.89
CA GLY A 244 21.86 46.80 28.70
C GLY A 244 22.91 46.97 29.77
N VAL A 245 23.51 48.12 29.73
CA VAL A 245 24.43 48.83 30.60
C VAL A 245 23.91 48.93 32.06
N THR A 246 24.89 48.92 32.95
CA THR A 246 25.11 49.34 34.34
C THR A 246 25.01 48.30 35.41
#